data_d78637f5f14335304200a0466f81d015
#
_entry.id   d78637f5f14335304200a0466f81d015
#
_cell.length_a   1.000
_cell.length_b   1.000
_cell.length_c   1.000
_cell.angle_alpha   90.00
_cell.angle_beta   90.00
_cell.angle_gamma   90.00
#
_symmetry.space_group_name_H-M   'P 1'
#
loop_
_entity.id
_entity.type
_entity.pdbx_description
1 polymer ?
#
loop_
_entity_poly.entity_id
_entity_poly.type
_entity_poly.pdbx_seq_one_letter_code
_entity_poly.pdbx_strand_id
1 'polypeptide(L)'
;IIAPDAFLPESSNENSRFYLKEVNFVDRFEMYIYDRWGELIFKTDKIGYEGGWNGDFKGIKCQPGAYVWVAFVNGKEIERGTLMLIK
;
A
#
# COMPACT_ATOMS: atom_id res chain seq x y z
N ILE A 1 0.12 -13.66 -2.40
CA ILE A 1 -0.15 -12.22 -2.44
C ILE A 1 0.20 -11.67 -3.81
N ILE A 2 -0.68 -10.85 -4.33
CA ILE A 2 -0.43 -10.08 -5.55
C ILE A 2 -0.40 -8.60 -5.19
N ALA A 3 0.70 -7.94 -5.55
CA ALA A 3 0.86 -6.51 -5.32
C ALA A 3 1.14 -5.83 -6.66
N PRO A 4 0.47 -4.71 -6.96
CA PRO A 4 0.80 -3.96 -8.16
C PRO A 4 2.14 -3.25 -8.01
N ASP A 5 2.83 -3.03 -9.14
CA ASP A 5 4.10 -2.30 -9.11
C ASP A 5 3.90 -0.80 -9.03
N ALA A 6 2.72 -0.31 -9.42
CA ALA A 6 2.45 1.12 -9.50
C ALA A 6 0.96 1.41 -9.35
N PHE A 7 0.64 2.64 -8.96
CA PHE A 7 -0.76 3.08 -8.95
C PHE A 7 -0.83 4.57 -9.31
N LEU A 8 -2.03 4.97 -9.78
CA LEU A 8 -2.29 6.32 -10.26
C LEU A 8 -3.42 6.93 -9.42
N PRO A 9 -3.11 7.77 -8.43
CA PRO A 9 -4.14 8.33 -7.54
C PRO A 9 -5.21 9.15 -8.26
N GLU A 10 -4.88 9.74 -9.40
CA GLU A 10 -5.84 10.55 -10.15
C GLU A 10 -6.74 9.71 -11.05
N SER A 11 -6.54 8.40 -11.09
CA SER A 11 -7.38 7.49 -11.86
C SER A 11 -8.76 7.39 -11.24
N SER A 12 -9.78 7.15 -12.06
CA SER A 12 -11.15 6.96 -11.61
C SER A 12 -11.52 5.49 -11.43
N ASN A 13 -10.55 4.58 -11.49
CA ASN A 13 -10.79 3.14 -11.39
C ASN A 13 -10.00 2.52 -10.24
N GLU A 14 -9.93 1.19 -10.21
CA GLU A 14 -9.26 0.46 -9.14
C GLU A 14 -7.77 0.74 -9.01
N ASN A 15 -7.14 1.36 -10.01
CA ASN A 15 -5.74 1.75 -9.97
C ASN A 15 -5.49 3.04 -9.18
N SER A 16 -6.55 3.66 -8.64
CA SER A 16 -6.42 4.90 -7.87
C SER A 16 -5.89 4.68 -6.45
N ARG A 17 -5.77 3.42 -6.02
CA ARG A 17 -5.22 3.08 -4.70
C ARG A 17 -4.23 1.94 -4.82
N PHE A 18 -3.27 1.93 -3.92
CA PHE A 18 -2.37 0.79 -3.78
C PHE A 18 -2.92 -0.16 -2.73
N TYR A 19 -3.15 -1.42 -3.09
CA TYR A 19 -3.64 -2.45 -2.18
C TYR A 19 -3.20 -3.83 -2.65
N LEU A 20 -3.22 -4.77 -1.73
CA LEU A 20 -2.81 -6.14 -2.01
C LEU A 20 -4.00 -7.02 -2.35
N LYS A 21 -3.78 -7.98 -3.26
CA LYS A 21 -4.79 -8.96 -3.69
C LYS A 21 -4.35 -10.36 -3.30
N GLU A 22 -5.32 -11.26 -3.22
CA GLU A 22 -5.10 -12.68 -2.99
C GLU A 22 -4.33 -12.98 -1.70
N VAL A 23 -4.72 -12.31 -0.63
CA VAL A 23 -4.23 -12.62 0.70
C VAL A 23 -5.23 -13.57 1.34
N ASN A 24 -4.80 -14.81 1.65
CA ASN A 24 -5.68 -15.88 2.10
C ASN A 24 -5.44 -16.26 3.56
N PHE A 25 -6.48 -16.80 4.20
CA PHE A 25 -6.41 -17.41 5.55
C PHE A 25 -5.87 -16.46 6.60
N VAL A 26 -6.42 -15.25 6.62
CA VAL A 26 -5.90 -14.19 7.46
C VAL A 26 -6.84 -13.93 8.63
N ASP A 27 -6.36 -14.19 9.85
CA ASP A 27 -7.05 -13.73 11.05
C ASP A 27 -6.73 -12.26 11.30
N ARG A 28 -5.50 -11.86 10.99
CA ARG A 28 -5.04 -10.49 11.17
C ARG A 28 -4.10 -10.11 10.03
N PHE A 29 -4.36 -8.95 9.45
CA PHE A 29 -3.57 -8.42 8.35
C PHE A 29 -3.15 -7.00 8.67
N GLU A 30 -1.91 -6.66 8.31
CA GLU A 30 -1.41 -5.30 8.42
C GLU A 30 -0.52 -5.01 7.23
N MET A 31 -0.65 -3.81 6.67
CA MET A 31 0.25 -3.34 5.62
C MET A 31 0.74 -1.95 6.00
N TYR A 32 2.02 -1.75 5.83
CA TYR A 32 2.69 -0.48 6.12
C TYR A 32 3.35 0.04 4.86
N ILE A 33 3.28 1.35 4.64
CA ILE A 33 3.95 1.98 3.51
C ILE A 33 4.87 3.07 4.05
N TYR A 34 6.12 3.05 3.57
CA TYR A 34 7.17 3.97 4.00
C TYR A 34 7.68 4.75 2.80
N ASP A 35 8.11 5.99 3.03
CA ASP A 35 8.78 6.76 2.01
C ASP A 35 10.24 6.29 1.87
N ARG A 36 10.99 6.93 0.96
CA ARG A 36 12.37 6.54 0.70
C ARG A 36 13.32 6.81 1.87
N TRP A 37 12.90 7.62 2.83
CA TRP A 37 13.69 7.90 4.02
C TRP A 37 13.29 7.05 5.22
N GLY A 38 12.37 6.13 5.02
CA GLY A 38 11.94 5.22 6.07
C GLY A 38 10.85 5.76 6.98
N GLU A 39 10.22 6.88 6.63
CA GLU A 39 9.11 7.40 7.40
C GLU A 39 7.84 6.63 7.07
N LEU A 40 7.12 6.19 8.11
CA LEU A 40 5.83 5.53 7.92
C LEU A 40 4.80 6.57 7.49
N ILE A 41 4.21 6.36 6.32
CA ILE A 41 3.23 7.30 5.76
C ILE A 41 1.82 6.72 5.66
N PHE A 42 1.67 5.40 5.73
CA PHE A 42 0.35 4.77 5.67
C PHE A 42 0.38 3.41 6.32
N LYS A 43 -0.69 3.07 7.02
CA LYS A 43 -0.88 1.70 7.49
C LYS A 43 -2.35 1.34 7.43
N THR A 44 -2.64 0.06 7.20
CA THR A 44 -3.99 -0.45 7.14
C THR A 44 -4.04 -1.87 7.69
N ASP A 45 -5.21 -2.26 8.20
CA ASP A 45 -5.48 -3.64 8.59
C ASP A 45 -6.53 -4.28 7.67
N LYS A 46 -6.85 -3.63 6.55
CA LYS A 46 -7.86 -4.11 5.61
C LYS A 46 -7.25 -4.51 4.28
N ILE A 47 -7.70 -5.66 3.77
CA ILE A 47 -7.28 -6.17 2.48
C ILE A 47 -8.19 -5.59 1.40
N GLY A 48 -7.62 -5.35 0.22
CA GLY A 48 -8.38 -4.91 -0.93
C GLY A 48 -8.48 -3.38 -1.03
N TYR A 49 -9.26 -2.95 -2.01
CA TYR A 49 -9.36 -1.53 -2.36
C TYR A 49 -9.77 -0.64 -1.19
N GLU A 50 -10.71 -1.12 -0.36
CA GLU A 50 -11.22 -0.34 0.76
C GLU A 50 -10.14 0.03 1.78
N GLY A 51 -9.13 -0.83 1.92
CA GLY A 51 -8.00 -0.57 2.79
C GLY A 51 -6.78 -0.02 2.06
N GLY A 52 -6.93 0.37 0.79
CA GLY A 52 -5.81 0.82 -0.02
C GLY A 52 -5.36 2.24 0.26
N TRP A 53 -4.08 2.49 -0.05
CA TRP A 53 -3.49 3.83 0.09
C TRP A 53 -3.81 4.66 -1.14
N ASN A 54 -4.32 5.86 -0.92
CA ASN A 54 -4.70 6.77 -2.00
C ASN A 54 -3.61 7.78 -2.39
N GLY A 55 -2.42 7.65 -1.83
CA GLY A 55 -1.32 8.55 -2.16
C GLY A 55 -1.19 9.78 -1.28
N ASP A 56 -2.04 9.91 -0.25
CA ASP A 56 -2.02 11.06 0.64
C ASP A 56 -1.32 10.75 1.95
N PHE A 57 -0.74 11.78 2.56
CA PHE A 57 -0.21 11.70 3.92
C PHE A 57 -0.61 12.97 4.65
N LYS A 58 -1.37 12.81 5.74
CA LYS A 58 -1.87 13.94 6.55
C LYS A 58 -2.62 14.97 5.72
N GLY A 59 -3.41 14.47 4.76
CA GLY A 59 -4.24 15.33 3.90
C GLY A 59 -3.50 16.00 2.76
N ILE A 60 -2.22 15.67 2.56
CA ILE A 60 -1.40 16.26 1.50
C ILE A 60 -0.99 15.15 0.54
N LYS A 61 -1.06 15.43 -0.76
CA LYS A 61 -0.65 14.46 -1.77
C LYS A 61 0.85 14.22 -1.70
N CYS A 62 1.23 12.95 -1.64
CA CYS A 62 2.63 12.56 -1.65
C CYS A 62 3.23 12.78 -3.04
N GLN A 63 4.54 12.99 -3.07
CA GLN A 63 5.25 13.17 -4.34
C GLN A 63 5.31 11.85 -5.12
N PRO A 64 5.21 11.91 -6.45
CA PRO A 64 5.41 10.74 -7.28
C PRO A 64 6.79 10.14 -7.05
N GLY A 65 6.89 8.83 -7.18
CA GLY A 65 8.15 8.13 -7.03
C GLY A 65 7.99 6.81 -6.29
N ALA A 66 9.10 6.31 -5.79
CA ALA A 66 9.17 4.98 -5.18
C ALA A 66 8.87 5.03 -3.69
N TYR A 67 8.08 4.08 -3.24
CA TYR A 67 7.74 3.85 -1.83
C TYR A 67 7.93 2.38 -1.52
N VAL A 68 8.08 2.06 -0.25
CA VAL A 68 8.27 0.67 0.20
C VAL A 68 7.04 0.23 0.97
N TRP A 69 6.54 -0.96 0.64
CA TRP A 69 5.44 -1.55 1.39
C TRP A 69 5.91 -2.83 2.08
N VAL A 70 5.31 -3.11 3.23
CA VAL A 70 5.58 -4.32 4.01
C VAL A 70 4.24 -4.88 4.47
N ALA A 71 4.04 -6.17 4.26
CA ALA A 71 2.81 -6.86 4.66
C ALA A 71 3.07 -7.87 5.76
N PHE A 72 2.19 -7.86 6.77
CA PHE A 72 2.22 -8.81 7.87
C PHE A 72 0.90 -9.59 7.87
N VAL A 73 1.00 -10.90 8.04
CA VAL A 73 -0.17 -11.77 8.21
C VAL A 73 0.00 -12.50 9.52
N ASN A 74 -1.03 -12.37 10.39
CA ASN A 74 -1.03 -12.99 11.71
C ASN A 74 0.22 -12.62 12.53
N GLY A 75 0.67 -11.36 12.39
CA GLY A 75 1.80 -10.83 13.13
C GLY A 75 3.17 -11.14 12.56
N LYS A 76 3.22 -11.81 11.41
CA LYS A 76 4.50 -12.20 10.79
C LYS A 76 4.66 -11.51 9.45
N GLU A 77 5.83 -10.91 9.22
CA GLU A 77 6.13 -10.33 7.91
C GLU A 77 6.17 -11.44 6.87
N ILE A 78 5.36 -11.29 5.83
CA ILE A 78 5.27 -12.30 4.76
C ILE A 78 5.88 -11.81 3.45
N GLU A 79 5.88 -10.51 3.22
CA GLU A 79 6.41 -9.97 1.98
C GLU A 79 6.63 -8.47 2.10
N ARG A 80 7.57 -7.96 1.30
CA ARG A 80 7.79 -6.53 1.14
C ARG A 80 8.19 -6.25 -0.28
N GLY A 81 7.99 -5.03 -0.71
CA GLY A 81 8.33 -4.65 -2.07
C GLY A 81 8.35 -3.14 -2.24
N THR A 82 8.56 -2.73 -3.48
CA THR A 82 8.57 -1.34 -3.88
C THR A 82 7.33 -1.07 -4.73
N LEU A 83 6.72 0.08 -4.52
CA LEU A 83 5.63 0.54 -5.36
C LEU A 83 5.99 1.90 -5.94
N MET A 84 5.42 2.21 -7.11
CA MET A 84 5.58 3.52 -7.74
C MET A 84 4.26 4.28 -7.66
N LEU A 85 4.31 5.48 -7.11
CA LEU A 85 3.20 6.41 -7.18
C LEU A 85 3.37 7.23 -8.46
N ILE A 86 2.42 7.14 -9.37
CA ILE A 86 2.46 7.79 -10.66
C ILE A 86 1.42 8.90 -10.69
N LYS A 87 1.84 10.03 -11.15
CA LYS A 87 0.98 11.20 -11.20
C LYS A 87 0.09 11.20 -12.45
#